data_e81a72f2582ad40b0f917d623fb9659a
#
_entry.id   e81a72f2582ad40b0f917d623fb9659a
#
_cell.length_a   1.000
_cell.length_b   1.000
_cell.length_c   1.000
_cell.angle_alpha   90.00
_cell.angle_beta   90.00
_cell.angle_gamma   90.00
#
_symmetry.space_group_name_H-M   'P 1'
#
loop_
_entity.id
_entity.type
_entity.pdbx_description
1 polymer ?
#
loop_
_entity_poly.entity_id
_entity_poly.type
_entity_poly.pdbx_seq_one_letter_code
_entity_poly.pdbx_strand_id
1 'polypeptide(L)'
;MFHASTCFAQEAYDLGEIYVSAGLQDININQTGSSVKVLQSDELKTHVFDAVNILDSQSGIAMSSSGGVGSQTGIRLRGLSQSYVAVRVDGVDISDPTGTQNSYDFGGIMPSGFDQIEILKGSQSAIYGSEAIGGVINFKTSTPKKIGKKTDANVTLGSNNTLAANFKYTQTQELGSYAVSISSMSTDGFSAKSDNDEADPYSKTEIRFVIDRSINEQLIVGATALYSDEEIDYDGFAHETDHIDRNRSAGSIYASYDSGSITNKITRSFSKTDRYDLNGWNKSFIGNRDVWNYTGQTILNGANITFGYEESTEKADIDGQTKNYKEKALVSEILYTVGKSSDISLAARQTSSENYGDDTTFRVAAINRHEGELTSRLVLSSGFRAPSLYELFDTYYGNSTFTPETSLNAEIGLEKKLNESSTVSATIFNNTIDNLIEFNNDTFVYEQNSGSTETSGLEFSSNMRLSNTINLNANYTYTTSETGNVKAVRVPKHDLVLQVESQLSEKFSSLASLRVARDIEDTVWPSNVQMPDYEVLDLSFTYNINGKSSAYLQVQNVADEKYETIKGYNTGGRQFFAGIRASF
;
A
#
# COMPACT_ATOMS: atom_id res chain seq x y z
N MET A 1 20.31 -56.26 3.75
CA MET A 1 20.67 -54.93 3.22
C MET A 1 19.47 -54.03 3.51
N PHE A 2 19.56 -53.24 4.57
CA PHE A 2 18.53 -52.24 4.90
C PHE A 2 18.88 -50.95 4.18
N HIS A 3 18.01 -50.50 3.31
CA HIS A 3 18.10 -49.16 2.73
C HIS A 3 17.51 -48.19 3.76
N ALA A 4 18.37 -47.37 4.34
CA ALA A 4 17.95 -46.24 5.14
C ALA A 4 17.47 -45.14 4.17
N SER A 5 16.17 -44.90 4.17
CA SER A 5 15.58 -43.72 3.54
C SER A 5 16.01 -42.50 4.35
N THR A 6 16.89 -41.67 3.81
CA THR A 6 17.17 -40.34 4.37
C THR A 6 15.93 -39.49 4.19
N CYS A 7 15.17 -39.32 5.25
CA CYS A 7 14.16 -38.30 5.38
C CYS A 7 14.87 -36.94 5.41
N PHE A 8 14.82 -36.18 4.30
CA PHE A 8 15.16 -34.77 4.34
C PHE A 8 14.06 -34.07 5.13
N ALA A 9 14.33 -33.80 6.39
CA ALA A 9 13.56 -32.82 7.14
C ALA A 9 13.70 -31.49 6.38
N GLN A 10 12.62 -31.01 5.78
CA GLN A 10 12.51 -29.65 5.33
C GLN A 10 12.70 -28.79 6.58
N GLU A 11 13.78 -28.01 6.64
CA GLU A 11 13.99 -27.09 7.75
C GLU A 11 12.71 -26.26 7.89
N ALA A 12 12.09 -26.33 9.06
CA ALA A 12 11.02 -25.42 9.40
C ALA A 12 11.62 -24.02 9.23
N TYR A 13 11.07 -23.24 8.29
CA TYR A 13 11.40 -21.84 8.16
C TYR A 13 11.03 -21.19 9.50
N ASP A 14 12.03 -20.88 10.29
CA ASP A 14 11.91 -19.96 11.40
C ASP A 14 11.61 -18.59 10.75
N LEU A 15 10.33 -18.30 10.58
CA LEU A 15 9.82 -17.01 10.17
C LEU A 15 10.08 -16.03 11.31
N GLY A 16 11.29 -15.69 11.61
CA GLY A 16 11.68 -14.82 12.71
C GLY A 16 10.62 -13.78 13.05
N GLU A 17 10.67 -13.14 14.19
CA GLU A 17 9.69 -12.14 14.60
C GLU A 17 9.47 -11.12 13.50
N ILE A 18 8.20 -10.98 13.03
CA ILE A 18 7.80 -9.99 12.00
C ILE A 18 7.53 -8.68 12.73
N TYR A 19 8.30 -7.67 12.38
CA TYR A 19 8.10 -6.31 12.84
C TYR A 19 7.39 -5.50 11.77
N VAL A 20 6.42 -4.70 12.19
CA VAL A 20 5.57 -3.88 11.32
C VAL A 20 5.54 -2.43 11.79
N SER A 21 5.36 -1.51 10.88
CA SER A 21 5.27 -0.08 11.14
C SER A 21 3.89 0.33 11.68
N ALA A 22 3.33 -0.44 12.62
CA ALA A 22 2.02 -0.18 13.21
C ALA A 22 2.07 0.72 14.47
N GLY A 23 3.20 1.33 14.75
CA GLY A 23 3.44 2.28 15.84
C GLY A 23 4.44 3.35 15.42
N LEU A 24 4.78 4.26 16.34
CA LEU A 24 5.84 5.27 16.14
C LEU A 24 7.23 4.62 15.98
N GLN A 25 7.38 3.39 16.41
CA GLN A 25 8.50 2.48 16.15
C GLN A 25 7.96 1.17 15.58
N ASP A 26 8.80 0.44 14.89
CA ASP A 26 8.42 -0.91 14.43
C ASP A 26 8.11 -1.80 15.63
N ILE A 27 6.92 -2.40 15.64
CA ILE A 27 6.45 -3.29 16.71
C ILE A 27 6.25 -4.71 16.18
N ASN A 28 6.37 -5.70 17.06
CA ASN A 28 6.10 -7.08 16.69
C ASN A 28 4.61 -7.23 16.30
N ILE A 29 4.32 -7.87 15.16
CA ILE A 29 2.95 -8.04 14.65
C ILE A 29 2.02 -8.72 15.67
N ASN A 30 2.56 -9.55 16.56
CA ASN A 30 1.81 -10.20 17.63
C ASN A 30 1.46 -9.28 18.81
N GLN A 31 1.97 -8.04 18.84
CA GLN A 31 1.73 -7.05 19.88
C GLN A 31 0.81 -5.92 19.40
N THR A 32 0.54 -5.83 18.08
CA THR A 32 -0.38 -4.80 17.57
C THR A 32 -1.83 -5.24 17.64
N GLY A 33 -2.68 -4.37 18.15
CA GLY A 33 -4.15 -4.52 18.05
C GLY A 33 -4.70 -4.13 16.67
N SER A 34 -3.91 -3.42 15.83
CA SER A 34 -4.33 -3.01 14.50
C SER A 34 -4.47 -4.20 13.55
N SER A 35 -5.38 -4.09 12.59
CA SER A 35 -5.51 -5.06 11.49
C SER A 35 -4.37 -4.81 10.49
N VAL A 36 -3.40 -5.71 10.44
CA VAL A 36 -2.21 -5.62 9.58
C VAL A 36 -2.10 -6.85 8.70
N LYS A 37 -1.95 -6.65 7.39
CA LYS A 37 -1.51 -7.68 6.46
C LYS A 37 -0.09 -7.38 6.01
N VAL A 38 0.76 -8.38 6.06
CA VAL A 38 2.14 -8.31 5.57
C VAL A 38 2.28 -9.25 4.39
N LEU A 39 2.68 -8.73 3.26
CA LEU A 39 3.03 -9.50 2.06
C LEU A 39 4.55 -9.59 2.00
N GLN A 40 5.06 -10.80 1.99
CA GLN A 40 6.50 -11.08 1.97
C GLN A 40 7.03 -11.26 0.54
N SER A 41 8.34 -11.17 0.39
CA SER A 41 9.05 -11.30 -0.88
C SER A 41 8.62 -12.51 -1.74
N ASP A 42 8.24 -13.64 -1.13
CA ASP A 42 7.83 -14.82 -1.89
C ASP A 42 6.42 -14.65 -2.48
N GLU A 43 5.50 -13.99 -1.77
CA GLU A 43 4.19 -13.61 -2.29
C GLU A 43 4.34 -12.57 -3.41
N LEU A 44 5.26 -11.61 -3.27
CA LEU A 44 5.53 -10.59 -4.28
C LEU A 44 6.10 -11.17 -5.59
N LYS A 45 6.79 -12.29 -5.54
CA LYS A 45 7.31 -12.97 -6.74
C LYS A 45 6.23 -13.63 -7.58
N THR A 46 5.06 -13.92 -7.04
CA THR A 46 3.97 -14.55 -7.81
C THR A 46 3.34 -13.59 -8.82
N HIS A 47 3.45 -12.27 -8.58
CA HIS A 47 2.97 -11.19 -9.45
C HIS A 47 4.18 -10.34 -9.89
N VAL A 48 4.61 -10.50 -11.11
CA VAL A 48 5.97 -10.16 -11.51
C VAL A 48 6.25 -8.68 -11.70
N PHE A 49 5.27 -7.88 -12.10
CA PHE A 49 5.48 -6.47 -12.47
C PHE A 49 4.32 -5.54 -12.07
N ASP A 50 3.25 -6.08 -11.51
CA ASP A 50 2.05 -5.32 -11.19
C ASP A 50 1.67 -5.53 -9.72
N ALA A 51 1.93 -4.51 -8.88
CA ALA A 51 1.52 -4.53 -7.48
C ALA A 51 0.00 -4.35 -7.31
N VAL A 52 -0.71 -3.85 -8.32
CA VAL A 52 -2.16 -3.65 -8.28
C VAL A 52 -2.86 -4.98 -8.03
N ASN A 53 -2.55 -6.01 -8.82
CA ASN A 53 -3.15 -7.33 -8.66
C ASN A 53 -2.84 -7.99 -7.31
N ILE A 54 -1.64 -7.75 -6.75
CA ILE A 54 -1.28 -8.25 -5.41
C ILE A 54 -2.13 -7.58 -4.34
N LEU A 55 -2.27 -6.25 -4.39
CA LEU A 55 -3.06 -5.46 -3.44
C LEU A 55 -4.55 -5.81 -3.57
N ASP A 56 -5.04 -5.90 -4.79
CA ASP A 56 -6.44 -6.20 -5.13
C ASP A 56 -6.88 -7.60 -4.68
N SER A 57 -5.93 -8.51 -4.45
CA SER A 57 -6.20 -9.84 -3.89
C SER A 57 -6.38 -9.85 -2.36
N GLN A 58 -6.13 -8.74 -1.68
CA GLN A 58 -6.22 -8.68 -0.21
C GLN A 58 -7.62 -8.27 0.25
N SER A 59 -8.07 -8.83 1.38
CA SER A 59 -9.38 -8.46 1.96
C SER A 59 -9.47 -6.95 2.21
N GLY A 60 -10.63 -6.36 1.95
CA GLY A 60 -10.90 -4.94 2.18
C GLY A 60 -10.22 -3.99 1.20
N ILE A 61 -9.59 -4.49 0.13
CA ILE A 61 -8.99 -3.68 -0.93
C ILE A 61 -9.76 -3.90 -2.23
N ALA A 62 -10.08 -2.80 -2.90
CA ALA A 62 -10.55 -2.80 -4.28
C ALA A 62 -9.74 -1.78 -5.08
N MET A 63 -9.21 -2.21 -6.22
CA MET A 63 -8.46 -1.36 -7.14
C MET A 63 -9.33 -1.01 -8.35
N SER A 64 -9.19 0.20 -8.85
CA SER A 64 -9.88 0.63 -10.07
C SER A 64 -8.91 1.38 -10.97
N SER A 65 -8.82 0.96 -12.23
CA SER A 65 -7.89 1.53 -13.21
C SER A 65 -8.63 2.09 -14.42
N SER A 66 -8.16 3.22 -14.93
CA SER A 66 -8.63 3.83 -16.18
C SER A 66 -7.86 3.30 -17.41
N GLY A 67 -7.44 2.03 -17.41
CA GLY A 67 -6.73 1.42 -18.53
C GLY A 67 -5.70 0.37 -18.10
N GLY A 68 -4.65 0.24 -18.91
CA GLY A 68 -3.53 -0.69 -18.70
C GLY A 68 -2.55 -0.27 -17.61
N VAL A 69 -1.39 -0.93 -17.59
CA VAL A 69 -0.30 -0.56 -16.69
C VAL A 69 0.18 0.86 -17.02
N GLY A 70 0.37 1.69 -15.98
CA GLY A 70 0.72 3.10 -16.11
C GLY A 70 -0.48 4.03 -16.06
N SER A 71 -1.67 3.58 -16.45
CA SER A 71 -2.89 4.37 -16.37
C SER A 71 -3.26 4.69 -14.92
N GLN A 72 -3.98 5.79 -14.71
CA GLN A 72 -4.41 6.21 -13.39
C GLN A 72 -5.16 5.10 -12.66
N THR A 73 -4.61 4.66 -11.55
CA THR A 73 -5.14 3.56 -10.76
C THR A 73 -5.32 3.97 -9.31
N GLY A 74 -6.56 3.92 -8.86
CA GLY A 74 -6.95 4.26 -7.49
C GLY A 74 -7.21 3.03 -6.64
N ILE A 75 -7.07 3.22 -5.32
CA ILE A 75 -7.40 2.22 -4.30
C ILE A 75 -8.65 2.62 -3.52
N ARG A 76 -9.42 1.63 -3.12
CA ARG A 76 -10.43 1.72 -2.06
C ARG A 76 -10.03 0.78 -0.93
N LEU A 77 -9.81 1.34 0.26
CA LEU A 77 -9.49 0.54 1.43
C LEU A 77 -10.70 0.54 2.38
N ARG A 78 -11.35 -0.63 2.52
CA ARG A 78 -12.62 -0.77 3.24
C ARG A 78 -13.69 0.23 2.77
N GLY A 79 -13.77 0.47 1.46
CA GLY A 79 -14.72 1.39 0.84
C GLY A 79 -14.30 2.87 0.86
N LEU A 80 -13.26 3.26 1.58
CA LEU A 80 -12.75 4.63 1.61
C LEU A 80 -11.83 4.91 0.42
N SER A 81 -11.89 6.12 -0.12
CA SER A 81 -11.14 6.52 -1.31
C SER A 81 -9.62 6.63 -1.05
N GLN A 82 -8.85 6.67 -2.13
CA GLN A 82 -7.39 6.80 -2.09
C GLN A 82 -6.90 8.05 -1.35
N SER A 83 -7.69 9.13 -1.28
CA SER A 83 -7.36 10.34 -0.51
C SER A 83 -7.31 10.12 1.01
N TYR A 84 -7.82 8.98 1.49
CA TYR A 84 -7.78 8.56 2.88
C TYR A 84 -6.74 7.46 3.15
N VAL A 85 -5.89 7.13 2.18
CA VAL A 85 -4.89 6.07 2.27
C VAL A 85 -3.50 6.66 2.08
N ALA A 86 -2.72 6.71 3.15
CA ALA A 86 -1.32 7.14 3.07
C ALA A 86 -0.46 6.04 2.41
N VAL A 87 0.42 6.44 1.48
CA VAL A 87 1.30 5.51 0.77
C VAL A 87 2.75 5.89 1.02
N ARG A 88 3.54 4.91 1.46
CA ARG A 88 4.94 5.13 1.83
C ARG A 88 5.87 4.14 1.13
N VAL A 89 7.06 4.61 0.79
CA VAL A 89 8.18 3.78 0.37
C VAL A 89 9.33 3.98 1.35
N ASP A 90 9.75 2.90 2.00
CA ASP A 90 10.80 2.92 3.03
C ASP A 90 10.57 4.01 4.11
N GLY A 91 9.27 4.20 4.49
CA GLY A 91 8.81 5.17 5.47
C GLY A 91 8.63 6.59 4.95
N VAL A 92 9.02 6.89 3.71
CA VAL A 92 8.82 8.21 3.08
C VAL A 92 7.45 8.28 2.41
N ASP A 93 6.67 9.30 2.72
CA ASP A 93 5.40 9.56 2.05
C ASP A 93 5.63 10.00 0.60
N ILE A 94 4.91 9.34 -0.33
CA ILE A 94 5.05 9.53 -1.78
C ILE A 94 3.75 9.99 -2.45
N SER A 95 2.78 10.45 -1.68
CA SER A 95 1.56 11.08 -2.21
C SER A 95 1.90 12.36 -3.01
N ASP A 96 1.11 12.67 -4.02
CA ASP A 96 1.34 13.83 -4.90
C ASP A 96 0.58 15.07 -4.38
N PRO A 97 1.29 16.11 -3.89
CA PRO A 97 0.66 17.34 -3.40
C PRO A 97 0.04 18.21 -4.50
N THR A 98 0.25 17.88 -5.77
CA THR A 98 -0.35 18.62 -6.90
C THR A 98 -1.71 18.09 -7.32
N GLY A 99 -2.13 16.96 -6.73
CA GLY A 99 -3.45 16.39 -6.97
C GLY A 99 -4.58 17.27 -6.42
N THR A 100 -5.77 17.12 -6.96
CA THR A 100 -6.97 17.78 -6.42
C THR A 100 -7.24 17.36 -4.98
N GLN A 101 -6.92 16.12 -4.65
CA GLN A 101 -6.77 15.58 -3.29
C GLN A 101 -5.45 14.84 -3.24
N ASN A 102 -4.70 15.00 -2.16
CA ASN A 102 -3.44 14.31 -2.00
C ASN A 102 -3.68 12.79 -2.07
N SER A 103 -3.04 12.12 -3.02
CA SER A 103 -3.17 10.67 -3.19
C SER A 103 -2.00 10.12 -3.99
N TYR A 104 -1.83 8.81 -3.95
CA TYR A 104 -0.85 8.10 -4.77
C TYR A 104 -1.54 7.39 -5.93
N ASP A 105 -0.97 7.52 -7.13
CA ASP A 105 -1.39 6.76 -8.30
C ASP A 105 -0.61 5.43 -8.36
N PHE A 106 -1.35 4.31 -8.26
CA PHE A 106 -0.80 2.96 -8.21
C PHE A 106 -0.47 2.37 -9.59
N GLY A 107 -0.82 3.03 -10.67
CA GLY A 107 -0.77 2.47 -12.03
C GLY A 107 0.58 1.97 -12.51
N GLY A 108 1.66 2.50 -11.97
CA GLY A 108 3.03 2.13 -12.37
C GLY A 108 3.88 1.55 -11.24
N ILE A 109 3.29 1.09 -10.14
CA ILE A 109 4.09 0.55 -9.03
C ILE A 109 4.55 -0.87 -9.32
N MET A 110 5.87 -1.10 -9.32
CA MET A 110 6.47 -2.41 -9.55
C MET A 110 6.82 -3.10 -8.24
N PRO A 111 6.28 -4.31 -7.95
CA PRO A 111 6.56 -5.04 -6.72
C PRO A 111 8.00 -5.58 -6.66
N SER A 112 8.61 -5.81 -7.82
CA SER A 112 9.99 -6.28 -7.93
C SER A 112 10.96 -5.26 -7.34
N GLY A 113 11.73 -5.65 -6.35
CA GLY A 113 12.67 -4.77 -5.63
C GLY A 113 12.22 -4.41 -4.23
N PHE A 114 10.94 -4.53 -3.88
CA PHE A 114 10.49 -4.56 -2.49
C PHE A 114 10.60 -5.98 -1.92
N ASP A 115 10.77 -6.06 -0.62
CA ASP A 115 10.81 -7.34 0.11
C ASP A 115 9.56 -7.56 0.93
N GLN A 116 8.84 -6.47 1.21
CA GLN A 116 7.66 -6.49 2.05
C GLN A 116 6.71 -5.36 1.65
N ILE A 117 5.40 -5.65 1.67
CA ILE A 117 4.36 -4.63 1.64
C ILE A 117 3.54 -4.80 2.92
N GLU A 118 3.40 -3.72 3.68
CA GLU A 118 2.57 -3.68 4.88
C GLU A 118 1.29 -2.92 4.56
N ILE A 119 0.15 -3.51 4.88
CA ILE A 119 -1.17 -2.91 4.73
C ILE A 119 -1.77 -2.79 6.12
N LEU A 120 -1.77 -1.57 6.66
CA LEU A 120 -2.38 -1.25 7.94
C LEU A 120 -3.77 -0.69 7.65
N LYS A 121 -4.79 -1.36 8.16
CA LYS A 121 -6.19 -0.99 7.92
C LYS A 121 -6.78 -0.22 9.09
N GLY A 122 -7.78 0.61 8.81
CA GLY A 122 -8.40 1.52 9.77
C GLY A 122 -7.51 2.73 10.08
N SER A 123 -8.03 3.70 10.85
CA SER A 123 -7.33 4.96 11.05
C SER A 123 -5.99 4.80 11.76
N GLN A 124 -4.95 5.30 11.12
CA GLN A 124 -3.58 5.36 11.60
C GLN A 124 -3.11 6.83 11.80
N SER A 125 -4.02 7.80 11.77
CA SER A 125 -3.67 9.23 11.82
C SER A 125 -2.96 9.63 13.11
N ALA A 126 -3.19 8.94 14.23
CA ALA A 126 -2.47 9.18 15.48
C ALA A 126 -0.96 8.87 15.38
N ILE A 127 -0.55 8.06 14.40
CA ILE A 127 0.85 7.71 14.14
C ILE A 127 1.38 8.48 12.92
N TYR A 128 0.62 8.50 11.82
CA TYR A 128 1.07 8.93 10.50
C TYR A 128 0.60 10.33 10.09
N GLY A 129 -0.35 10.92 10.82
CA GLY A 129 -0.92 12.24 10.51
C GLY A 129 -2.05 12.18 9.49
N SER A 130 -2.13 13.19 8.66
CA SER A 130 -3.13 13.35 7.59
C SER A 130 -3.12 12.16 6.60
N GLU A 131 -4.24 11.99 5.88
CA GLU A 131 -4.43 10.98 4.81
C GLU A 131 -4.46 9.51 5.28
N ALA A 132 -4.23 9.23 6.57
CA ALA A 132 -4.21 7.88 7.13
C ALA A 132 -5.54 7.47 7.81
N ILE A 133 -6.68 8.00 7.37
CA ILE A 133 -8.03 7.66 7.88
C ILE A 133 -8.42 6.22 7.52
N GLY A 134 -8.23 5.83 6.27
CA GLY A 134 -8.54 4.47 5.79
C GLY A 134 -7.46 3.47 6.13
N GLY A 135 -6.21 3.93 6.17
CA GLY A 135 -5.06 3.11 6.49
C GLY A 135 -3.75 3.60 5.86
N VAL A 136 -2.75 2.73 5.92
CA VAL A 136 -1.42 2.98 5.36
C VAL A 136 -0.96 1.78 4.54
N ILE A 137 -0.40 2.02 3.37
CA ILE A 137 0.32 1.02 2.58
C ILE A 137 1.79 1.42 2.56
N ASN A 138 2.65 0.56 3.11
CA ASN A 138 4.08 0.83 3.21
C ASN A 138 4.86 -0.24 2.44
N PHE A 139 5.57 0.19 1.41
CA PHE A 139 6.47 -0.63 0.60
C PHE A 139 7.86 -0.58 1.22
N LYS A 140 8.41 -1.71 1.60
CA LYS A 140 9.71 -1.80 2.28
C LYS A 140 10.75 -2.53 1.45
N THR A 141 11.93 -1.95 1.38
CA THR A 141 13.15 -2.56 0.88
C THR A 141 13.96 -3.07 2.07
N SER A 142 14.03 -4.38 2.23
CA SER A 142 14.76 -4.96 3.36
C SER A 142 16.20 -5.28 2.99
N THR A 143 17.05 -5.25 4.00
CA THR A 143 18.39 -5.84 3.93
C THR A 143 18.41 -7.14 4.75
N PRO A 144 19.07 -8.22 4.27
CA PRO A 144 19.15 -9.45 5.02
C PRO A 144 19.77 -9.23 6.40
N LYS A 145 19.21 -9.82 7.46
CA LYS A 145 19.79 -9.74 8.82
C LYS A 145 21.06 -10.58 8.97
N LYS A 146 21.25 -11.61 8.13
CA LYS A 146 22.46 -12.47 8.17
C LYS A 146 23.55 -11.87 7.30
N ILE A 147 24.79 -11.88 7.81
CA ILE A 147 25.98 -11.48 7.05
C ILE A 147 26.06 -12.30 5.76
N GLY A 148 26.21 -11.62 4.64
CA GLY A 148 26.24 -12.24 3.33
C GLY A 148 25.93 -11.28 2.19
N LYS A 149 25.87 -11.85 1.00
CA LYS A 149 25.51 -11.17 -0.24
C LYS A 149 24.37 -11.93 -0.89
N LYS A 150 23.47 -11.22 -1.54
CA LYS A 150 22.42 -11.80 -2.36
C LYS A 150 22.21 -10.94 -3.60
N THR A 151 22.07 -11.60 -4.73
CA THR A 151 21.71 -10.97 -6.00
C THR A 151 20.46 -11.63 -6.52
N ASP A 152 19.41 -10.85 -6.77
CA ASP A 152 18.18 -11.29 -7.41
C ASP A 152 18.07 -10.62 -8.77
N ALA A 153 17.73 -11.38 -9.81
CA ALA A 153 17.48 -10.88 -11.13
C ALA A 153 16.22 -11.53 -11.72
N ASN A 154 15.44 -10.74 -12.47
CA ASN A 154 14.22 -11.20 -13.12
C ASN A 154 14.10 -10.54 -14.48
N VAL A 155 13.64 -11.30 -15.49
CA VAL A 155 13.25 -10.80 -16.81
C VAL A 155 11.92 -11.44 -17.18
N THR A 156 10.97 -10.61 -17.64
CA THR A 156 9.62 -10.99 -18.08
C THR A 156 9.38 -10.49 -19.48
N LEU A 157 8.77 -11.31 -20.31
CA LEU A 157 8.19 -10.98 -21.61
C LEU A 157 6.70 -11.28 -21.56
N GLY A 158 5.87 -10.46 -22.20
CA GLY A 158 4.43 -10.65 -22.15
C GLY A 158 3.65 -10.09 -23.34
N SER A 159 2.34 -10.22 -23.24
CA SER A 159 1.39 -9.61 -24.17
C SER A 159 1.64 -8.11 -24.33
N ASN A 160 1.18 -7.53 -25.43
CA ASN A 160 1.35 -6.10 -25.74
C ASN A 160 2.83 -5.68 -25.76
N ASN A 161 3.71 -6.54 -26.29
CA ASN A 161 5.16 -6.33 -26.32
C ASN A 161 5.76 -5.97 -24.95
N THR A 162 5.16 -6.42 -23.86
CA THR A 162 5.65 -6.13 -22.51
C THR A 162 7.02 -6.75 -22.28
N LEU A 163 7.97 -5.91 -21.85
CA LEU A 163 9.28 -6.29 -21.34
C LEU A 163 9.46 -5.67 -19.95
N ALA A 164 9.73 -6.51 -18.96
CA ALA A 164 10.08 -6.02 -17.62
C ALA A 164 11.35 -6.71 -17.12
N ALA A 165 12.23 -5.97 -16.49
CA ALA A 165 13.47 -6.48 -15.90
C ALA A 165 13.69 -5.85 -14.51
N ASN A 166 14.24 -6.65 -13.60
CA ASN A 166 14.66 -6.19 -12.30
C ASN A 166 16.01 -6.81 -11.93
N PHE A 167 16.86 -6.01 -11.32
CA PHE A 167 18.10 -6.44 -10.68
C PHE A 167 18.16 -5.85 -9.29
N LYS A 168 18.42 -6.70 -8.29
CA LYS A 168 18.61 -6.28 -6.90
C LYS A 168 19.86 -6.92 -6.32
N TYR A 169 20.71 -6.11 -5.72
CA TYR A 169 21.85 -6.55 -4.95
C TYR A 169 21.72 -6.11 -3.51
N THR A 170 21.95 -7.05 -2.58
CA THR A 170 21.97 -6.78 -1.14
C THR A 170 23.25 -7.30 -0.53
N GLN A 171 23.79 -6.55 0.43
CA GLN A 171 24.94 -6.99 1.22
C GLN A 171 24.78 -6.60 2.67
N THR A 172 24.99 -7.55 3.56
CA THR A 172 25.07 -7.36 5.02
C THR A 172 26.45 -7.71 5.53
N GLN A 173 27.00 -6.83 6.33
CA GLN A 173 28.30 -6.94 7.00
C GLN A 173 28.10 -6.71 8.51
N GLU A 174 29.16 -6.92 9.34
CA GLU A 174 29.10 -6.72 10.79
C GLU A 174 28.62 -5.33 11.21
N LEU A 175 29.01 -4.30 10.47
CA LEU A 175 28.72 -2.90 10.84
C LEU A 175 27.59 -2.28 10.00
N GLY A 176 26.87 -3.03 9.19
CA GLY A 176 25.76 -2.47 8.42
C GLY A 176 25.42 -3.25 7.18
N SER A 177 24.42 -2.75 6.47
CA SER A 177 23.86 -3.39 5.29
C SER A 177 23.48 -2.36 4.24
N TYR A 178 23.42 -2.78 2.99
CA TYR A 178 22.84 -1.97 1.91
C TYR A 178 22.14 -2.81 0.87
N ALA A 179 21.20 -2.20 0.17
CA ALA A 179 20.50 -2.75 -0.97
C ALA A 179 20.46 -1.73 -2.10
N VAL A 180 20.65 -2.22 -3.33
CA VAL A 180 20.45 -1.45 -4.56
C VAL A 180 19.52 -2.24 -5.45
N SER A 181 18.49 -1.60 -5.99
CA SER A 181 17.56 -2.20 -6.95
C SER A 181 17.41 -1.31 -8.16
N ILE A 182 17.40 -1.91 -9.34
CA ILE A 182 17.10 -1.26 -10.63
C ILE A 182 15.99 -2.07 -11.27
N SER A 183 14.88 -1.42 -11.62
CA SER A 183 13.75 -2.01 -12.30
C SER A 183 13.42 -1.21 -13.54
N SER A 184 13.08 -1.88 -14.63
CA SER A 184 12.60 -1.23 -15.85
C SER A 184 11.45 -2.03 -16.43
N MET A 185 10.51 -1.34 -17.05
CA MET A 185 9.36 -1.92 -17.72
C MET A 185 9.00 -1.07 -18.94
N SER A 186 8.57 -1.73 -20.01
CA SER A 186 7.93 -1.12 -21.17
C SER A 186 6.82 -2.03 -21.69
N THR A 187 5.75 -1.44 -22.22
CA THR A 187 4.64 -2.15 -22.86
C THR A 187 4.02 -1.23 -23.92
N ASP A 188 3.53 -1.80 -25.02
CA ASP A 188 2.71 -1.05 -25.97
C ASP A 188 1.30 -0.79 -25.43
N GLY A 189 0.89 -1.47 -24.34
CA GLY A 189 -0.42 -1.30 -23.75
C GLY A 189 -1.56 -1.83 -24.60
N PHE A 190 -2.75 -1.36 -24.30
CA PHE A 190 -3.98 -1.54 -25.09
C PHE A 190 -4.82 -0.28 -24.92
N SER A 191 -5.78 -0.02 -25.83
CA SER A 191 -6.66 1.14 -25.70
C SER A 191 -7.42 1.13 -24.38
N ALA A 192 -7.29 2.19 -23.60
CA ALA A 192 -7.96 2.34 -22.32
C ALA A 192 -9.47 2.52 -22.49
N LYS A 193 -9.94 3.21 -23.54
CA LYS A 193 -11.37 3.38 -23.82
C LYS A 193 -11.90 2.35 -24.82
N SER A 194 -13.14 1.91 -24.59
CA SER A 194 -13.80 0.91 -25.43
C SER A 194 -14.24 1.43 -26.80
N ASP A 195 -14.25 2.72 -27.00
CA ASP A 195 -14.63 3.40 -28.23
C ASP A 195 -13.43 3.98 -29.02
N ASN A 196 -12.21 3.62 -28.60
CA ASN A 196 -10.95 3.95 -29.25
C ASN A 196 -10.16 2.65 -29.54
N ASP A 197 -9.44 2.60 -30.66
CA ASP A 197 -8.67 1.43 -31.10
C ASP A 197 -7.14 1.61 -30.94
N GLU A 198 -6.68 2.80 -30.56
CA GLU A 198 -5.26 3.02 -30.35
C GLU A 198 -4.77 2.42 -29.02
N ALA A 199 -3.49 2.18 -28.88
CA ALA A 199 -2.91 1.60 -27.67
C ALA A 199 -2.25 2.68 -26.81
N ASP A 200 -2.33 2.51 -25.49
CA ASP A 200 -1.72 3.41 -24.50
C ASP A 200 -0.39 2.83 -23.99
N PRO A 201 0.75 3.16 -24.62
CA PRO A 201 2.04 2.66 -24.19
C PRO A 201 2.47 3.25 -22.85
N TYR A 202 3.29 2.46 -22.17
CA TYR A 202 3.88 2.84 -20.90
C TYR A 202 5.33 2.43 -20.81
N SER A 203 6.19 3.31 -20.28
CA SER A 203 7.55 2.96 -19.91
C SER A 203 7.91 3.50 -18.52
N LYS A 204 8.75 2.75 -17.80
CA LYS A 204 9.28 3.16 -16.50
C LYS A 204 10.67 2.62 -16.26
N THR A 205 11.52 3.45 -15.66
CA THR A 205 12.77 3.03 -15.03
C THR A 205 12.79 3.53 -13.59
N GLU A 206 13.15 2.65 -12.65
CA GLU A 206 13.18 2.97 -11.23
C GLU A 206 14.47 2.46 -10.59
N ILE A 207 15.12 3.29 -9.77
CA ILE A 207 16.31 2.97 -9.00
C ILE A 207 16.01 3.20 -7.53
N ARG A 208 16.36 2.23 -6.68
CA ARG A 208 16.25 2.35 -5.21
C ARG A 208 17.57 2.00 -4.53
N PHE A 209 17.79 2.68 -3.42
CA PHE A 209 18.95 2.48 -2.57
C PHE A 209 18.55 2.57 -1.10
N VAL A 210 19.02 1.63 -0.29
CA VAL A 210 18.88 1.64 1.17
C VAL A 210 20.22 1.30 1.78
N ILE A 211 20.62 2.01 2.83
CA ILE A 211 21.83 1.74 3.60
C ILE A 211 21.60 1.99 5.09
N ASP A 212 22.11 1.10 5.92
CA ASP A 212 22.23 1.22 7.37
C ASP A 212 23.67 0.98 7.79
N ARG A 213 24.19 1.79 8.69
CA ARG A 213 25.56 1.70 9.17
C ARG A 213 25.66 1.97 10.66
N SER A 214 26.15 1.02 11.44
CA SER A 214 26.59 1.23 12.81
C SER A 214 27.95 1.94 12.80
N ILE A 215 28.00 3.15 13.34
CA ILE A 215 29.23 3.92 13.49
C ILE A 215 29.99 3.47 14.73
N ASN A 216 29.24 3.16 15.79
CA ASN A 216 29.69 2.52 17.02
C ASN A 216 28.49 1.78 17.67
N GLU A 217 28.67 1.27 18.88
CA GLU A 217 27.62 0.54 19.62
C GLU A 217 26.37 1.38 19.92
N GLN A 218 26.49 2.69 19.95
CA GLN A 218 25.41 3.62 20.30
C GLN A 218 24.80 4.35 19.10
N LEU A 219 25.54 4.53 17.99
CA LEU A 219 25.13 5.37 16.87
C LEU A 219 24.98 4.56 15.59
N ILE A 220 23.78 4.56 15.05
CA ILE A 220 23.44 4.02 13.74
C ILE A 220 23.02 5.19 12.84
N VAL A 221 23.50 5.20 11.62
CA VAL A 221 23.06 6.15 10.57
C VAL A 221 22.54 5.36 9.38
N GLY A 222 21.58 5.92 8.67
CA GLY A 222 21.03 5.28 7.46
C GLY A 222 20.48 6.30 6.47
N ALA A 223 20.25 5.81 5.27
CA ALA A 223 19.64 6.57 4.19
C ALA A 223 18.84 5.67 3.25
N THR A 224 17.78 6.24 2.68
CA THR A 224 17.01 5.66 1.59
C THR A 224 16.94 6.63 0.42
N ALA A 225 16.86 6.12 -0.80
CA ALA A 225 16.63 6.93 -1.99
C ALA A 225 15.84 6.12 -3.01
N LEU A 226 14.92 6.78 -3.70
CA LEU A 226 14.15 6.30 -4.84
C LEU A 226 14.19 7.38 -5.91
N TYR A 227 14.38 6.96 -7.15
CA TYR A 227 14.15 7.77 -8.34
C TYR A 227 13.41 6.93 -9.37
N SER A 228 12.36 7.49 -9.97
CA SER A 228 11.69 6.90 -11.14
C SER A 228 11.48 7.92 -12.23
N ASP A 229 11.53 7.43 -13.46
CA ASP A 229 11.24 8.13 -14.70
C ASP A 229 10.21 7.34 -15.48
N GLU A 230 9.10 7.97 -15.86
CA GLU A 230 7.91 7.34 -16.42
C GLU A 230 7.38 8.13 -17.61
N GLU A 231 7.09 7.44 -18.72
CA GLU A 231 6.36 7.95 -19.88
C GLU A 231 5.01 7.21 -19.95
N ILE A 232 3.92 7.93 -20.04
CA ILE A 232 2.55 7.42 -19.93
C ILE A 232 1.71 8.02 -21.04
N ASP A 233 1.22 7.20 -21.96
CA ASP A 233 0.16 7.60 -22.87
C ASP A 233 -1.19 7.19 -22.29
N TYR A 234 -2.22 8.00 -22.53
CA TYR A 234 -3.56 7.76 -22.01
C TYR A 234 -4.63 8.40 -22.89
N ASP A 235 -5.85 7.91 -22.79
CA ASP A 235 -7.03 8.48 -23.45
C ASP A 235 -7.53 9.75 -22.74
N GLY A 236 -7.29 10.91 -23.32
CA GLY A 236 -7.79 12.19 -22.83
C GLY A 236 -9.29 12.41 -23.03
N PHE A 237 -9.75 13.61 -22.68
CA PHE A 237 -11.17 13.97 -22.77
C PHE A 237 -11.71 13.99 -24.21
N ALA A 238 -10.88 14.35 -25.18
CA ALA A 238 -11.25 14.48 -26.60
C ALA A 238 -11.00 13.20 -27.42
N HIS A 239 -10.73 12.05 -26.79
CA HIS A 239 -10.35 10.79 -27.43
C HIS A 239 -9.04 10.84 -28.25
N GLU A 240 -8.23 11.85 -27.99
CA GLU A 240 -6.89 11.94 -28.55
C GLU A 240 -5.89 11.29 -27.59
N THR A 241 -4.81 10.73 -28.13
CA THR A 241 -3.71 10.25 -27.30
C THR A 241 -3.07 11.41 -26.57
N ASP A 242 -3.17 11.40 -25.26
CA ASP A 242 -2.51 12.35 -24.38
C ASP A 242 -1.24 11.70 -23.78
N HIS A 243 -0.28 12.51 -23.39
CA HIS A 243 1.02 12.07 -22.93
C HIS A 243 1.44 12.77 -21.64
N ILE A 244 1.93 11.98 -20.68
CA ILE A 244 2.49 12.44 -19.43
C ILE A 244 3.93 11.95 -19.28
N ASP A 245 4.86 12.90 -19.08
CA ASP A 245 6.17 12.63 -18.50
C ASP A 245 6.10 12.80 -16.97
N ARG A 246 6.54 11.80 -16.22
CA ARG A 246 6.50 11.85 -14.76
C ARG A 246 7.80 11.37 -14.12
N ASN A 247 8.44 12.25 -13.38
CA ASN A 247 9.61 11.94 -12.56
C ASN A 247 9.24 11.96 -11.08
N ARG A 248 9.65 10.95 -10.32
CA ARG A 248 9.51 10.92 -8.87
C ARG A 248 10.86 10.71 -8.21
N SER A 249 11.12 11.45 -7.14
CA SER A 249 12.25 11.23 -6.27
C SER A 249 11.80 11.26 -4.81
N ALA A 250 12.28 10.31 -4.02
CA ALA A 250 11.99 10.25 -2.60
C ALA A 250 13.21 9.73 -1.86
N GLY A 251 13.36 10.12 -0.60
CA GLY A 251 14.45 9.61 0.20
C GLY A 251 14.44 10.12 1.61
N SER A 252 15.25 9.48 2.45
CA SER A 252 15.46 9.91 3.83
C SER A 252 16.90 9.71 4.26
N ILE A 253 17.31 10.49 5.25
CA ILE A 253 18.52 10.27 6.05
C ILE A 253 18.14 10.26 7.52
N TYR A 254 18.75 9.37 8.30
CA TYR A 254 18.51 9.34 9.73
C TYR A 254 19.76 9.06 10.54
N ALA A 255 19.71 9.47 11.80
CA ALA A 255 20.65 9.07 12.84
C ALA A 255 19.86 8.58 14.05
N SER A 256 20.21 7.40 14.57
CA SER A 256 19.66 6.82 15.78
C SER A 256 20.76 6.68 16.81
N TYR A 257 20.56 7.29 17.99
CA TYR A 257 21.53 7.32 19.09
C TYR A 257 20.92 6.73 20.37
N ASP A 258 21.52 5.67 20.86
CA ASP A 258 21.17 5.05 22.15
C ASP A 258 22.00 5.70 23.27
N SER A 259 21.35 6.43 24.16
CA SER A 259 21.96 7.03 25.35
C SER A 259 21.98 6.09 26.55
N GLY A 260 21.50 4.85 26.41
CA GLY A 260 21.29 3.85 27.46
C GLY A 260 19.94 3.98 28.16
N SER A 261 19.38 5.17 28.29
CA SER A 261 18.04 5.40 28.87
C SER A 261 16.98 5.76 27.83
N ILE A 262 17.38 6.40 26.75
CA ILE A 262 16.51 6.82 25.67
C ILE A 262 17.22 6.50 24.34
N THR A 263 16.52 5.81 23.45
CA THR A 263 16.92 5.71 22.05
C THR A 263 16.32 6.89 21.29
N ASN A 264 17.19 7.75 20.76
CA ASN A 264 16.82 8.98 20.05
C ASN A 264 17.01 8.76 18.56
N LYS A 265 16.02 9.11 17.75
CA LYS A 265 16.14 9.08 16.28
C LYS A 265 15.71 10.41 15.70
N ILE A 266 16.55 10.97 14.84
CA ILE A 266 16.20 12.11 14.00
C ILE A 266 16.22 11.67 12.55
N THR A 267 15.19 12.03 11.81
CA THR A 267 15.03 11.69 10.39
C THR A 267 14.69 12.96 9.62
N ARG A 268 15.30 13.15 8.47
CA ARG A 268 14.81 14.06 7.44
C ARG A 268 14.43 13.24 6.23
N SER A 269 13.19 13.40 5.75
CA SER A 269 12.70 12.79 4.52
C SER A 269 12.22 13.84 3.54
N PHE A 270 12.27 13.51 2.26
CA PHE A 270 11.75 14.34 1.19
C PHE A 270 11.09 13.47 0.13
N SER A 271 10.09 14.02 -0.55
CA SER A 271 9.56 13.48 -1.80
C SER A 271 9.29 14.61 -2.78
N LYS A 272 9.46 14.32 -4.06
CA LYS A 272 9.15 15.22 -5.17
C LYS A 272 8.48 14.41 -6.28
N THR A 273 7.37 14.91 -6.79
CA THR A 273 6.77 14.52 -8.06
C THR A 273 6.90 15.69 -9.03
N ASP A 274 7.39 15.41 -10.24
CA ASP A 274 7.50 16.36 -11.35
C ASP A 274 6.79 15.74 -12.54
N ARG A 275 5.65 16.31 -12.92
CA ARG A 275 4.78 15.79 -13.96
C ARG A 275 4.52 16.86 -15.01
N TYR A 276 4.72 16.50 -16.25
CA TYR A 276 4.37 17.31 -17.41
C TYR A 276 3.30 16.61 -18.23
N ASP A 277 2.16 17.26 -18.41
CA ASP A 277 1.01 16.80 -19.18
C ASP A 277 0.93 17.57 -20.50
N LEU A 278 1.21 16.91 -21.60
CA LEU A 278 1.39 17.56 -22.91
C LEU A 278 0.12 18.29 -23.38
N ASN A 279 -1.04 17.70 -23.18
CA ASN A 279 -2.32 18.22 -23.67
C ASN A 279 -3.27 18.66 -22.54
N GLY A 280 -2.85 18.56 -21.27
CA GLY A 280 -3.61 19.02 -20.11
C GLY A 280 -3.90 20.52 -20.13
N TRP A 281 -4.93 20.95 -19.42
CA TRP A 281 -5.24 22.38 -19.19
C TRP A 281 -4.08 23.07 -18.47
N ASN A 282 -3.59 22.46 -17.41
CA ASN A 282 -2.30 22.77 -16.80
C ASN A 282 -1.28 21.76 -17.29
N LYS A 283 -0.06 22.21 -17.54
CA LYS A 283 0.98 21.37 -18.14
C LYS A 283 2.03 20.91 -17.17
N SER A 284 2.43 21.79 -16.26
CA SER A 284 3.51 21.51 -15.31
C SER A 284 2.97 21.40 -13.89
N PHE A 285 3.30 20.27 -13.23
CA PHE A 285 2.90 19.98 -11.86
C PHE A 285 4.13 19.53 -11.06
N ILE A 286 4.57 20.34 -10.10
CA ILE A 286 5.73 20.06 -9.27
C ILE A 286 5.32 20.02 -7.81
N GLY A 287 5.16 18.81 -7.26
CA GLY A 287 4.85 18.55 -5.86
C GLY A 287 6.11 18.28 -5.05
N ASN A 288 6.22 18.85 -3.86
CA ASN A 288 7.31 18.58 -2.94
C ASN A 288 6.79 18.42 -1.51
N ARG A 289 7.38 17.48 -0.77
CA ARG A 289 7.17 17.32 0.67
C ARG A 289 8.53 17.19 1.35
N ASP A 290 8.77 17.97 2.42
CA ASP A 290 9.99 17.93 3.25
C ASP A 290 9.56 17.75 4.70
N VAL A 291 10.07 16.71 5.38
CA VAL A 291 9.65 16.36 6.74
C VAL A 291 10.86 16.18 7.64
N TRP A 292 10.86 16.86 8.78
CA TRP A 292 11.75 16.60 9.89
C TRP A 292 10.99 15.86 10.99
N ASN A 293 11.53 14.74 11.42
CA ASN A 293 10.93 13.93 12.48
C ASN A 293 11.99 13.61 13.54
N TYR A 294 11.61 13.78 14.80
CA TYR A 294 12.36 13.32 15.95
C TYR A 294 11.50 12.36 16.76
N THR A 295 12.07 11.22 17.16
CA THR A 295 11.46 10.31 18.12
C THR A 295 12.42 9.95 19.24
N GLY A 296 11.90 9.90 20.47
CA GLY A 296 12.58 9.38 21.64
C GLY A 296 11.82 8.17 22.18
N GLN A 297 12.51 7.06 22.42
CA GLN A 297 11.91 5.85 22.98
C GLN A 297 12.59 5.47 24.28
N THR A 298 11.79 5.12 25.29
CA THR A 298 12.27 4.65 26.58
C THR A 298 11.37 3.54 27.14
N ILE A 299 11.89 2.77 28.09
CA ILE A 299 11.11 1.81 28.84
C ILE A 299 10.96 2.31 30.29
N LEU A 300 9.71 2.53 30.72
CA LEU A 300 9.40 2.95 32.08
C LEU A 300 8.39 1.98 32.71
N ASN A 301 8.75 1.36 33.82
CA ASN A 301 7.92 0.38 34.53
C ASN A 301 7.34 -0.73 33.61
N GLY A 302 8.11 -1.18 32.64
CA GLY A 302 7.71 -2.21 31.68
C GLY A 302 6.84 -1.72 30.53
N ALA A 303 6.51 -0.43 30.46
CA ALA A 303 5.86 0.18 29.30
C ALA A 303 6.91 0.73 28.33
N ASN A 304 6.76 0.45 27.04
CA ASN A 304 7.46 1.16 25.97
C ASN A 304 6.77 2.49 25.75
N ILE A 305 7.48 3.59 25.94
CA ILE A 305 6.99 4.94 25.74
C ILE A 305 7.78 5.55 24.59
N THR A 306 7.08 5.97 23.54
CA THR A 306 7.64 6.72 22.42
C THR A 306 7.00 8.09 22.36
N PHE A 307 7.79 9.12 22.18
CA PHE A 307 7.33 10.48 21.95
C PHE A 307 8.08 11.09 20.78
N GLY A 308 7.47 12.04 20.11
CA GLY A 308 8.07 12.64 18.93
C GLY A 308 7.56 14.02 18.61
N TYR A 309 8.32 14.68 17.77
CA TYR A 309 8.01 15.95 17.14
C TYR A 309 8.23 15.83 15.64
N GLU A 310 7.27 16.32 14.87
CA GLU A 310 7.34 16.36 13.42
C GLU A 310 7.08 17.78 12.91
N GLU A 311 7.83 18.20 11.92
CA GLU A 311 7.57 19.41 11.13
C GLU A 311 7.62 19.04 9.66
N SER A 312 6.53 19.32 8.94
CA SER A 312 6.40 19.08 7.51
C SER A 312 6.13 20.38 6.75
N THR A 313 6.63 20.43 5.54
CA THR A 313 6.29 21.47 4.56
C THR A 313 5.84 20.76 3.28
N GLU A 314 4.67 21.12 2.83
CA GLU A 314 4.12 20.66 1.57
C GLU A 314 4.03 21.83 0.59
N LYS A 315 4.41 21.59 -0.67
CA LYS A 315 4.44 22.59 -1.71
C LYS A 315 3.96 22.01 -3.03
N ALA A 316 3.06 22.72 -3.69
CA ALA A 316 2.64 22.47 -5.06
C ALA A 316 2.95 23.69 -5.93
N ASP A 317 3.50 23.44 -7.11
CA ASP A 317 3.67 24.44 -8.16
C ASP A 317 2.95 23.92 -9.40
N ILE A 318 1.93 24.63 -9.84
CA ILE A 318 1.15 24.30 -11.03
C ILE A 318 1.30 25.46 -12.00
N ASP A 319 1.95 25.22 -13.14
CA ASP A 319 2.25 26.22 -14.18
C ASP A 319 2.89 27.49 -13.63
N GLY A 320 3.82 27.37 -12.67
CA GLY A 320 4.51 28.49 -12.04
C GLY A 320 3.75 29.16 -10.89
N GLN A 321 2.55 28.67 -10.57
CA GLN A 321 1.79 29.14 -9.40
C GLN A 321 2.09 28.25 -8.20
N THR A 322 2.93 28.75 -7.31
CA THR A 322 3.34 28.02 -6.11
C THR A 322 2.42 28.30 -4.93
N LYS A 323 1.98 27.21 -4.26
CA LYS A 323 1.28 27.22 -2.97
C LYS A 323 2.00 26.30 -2.00
N ASN A 324 1.91 26.56 -0.72
CA ASN A 324 2.48 25.70 0.32
C ASN A 324 1.74 25.91 1.64
N TYR A 325 1.83 24.90 2.50
CA TYR A 325 1.53 25.02 3.93
C TYR A 325 2.56 24.27 4.78
N LYS A 326 2.51 24.54 6.09
CA LYS A 326 3.34 23.88 7.08
C LYS A 326 2.49 23.27 8.17
N GLU A 327 2.96 22.13 8.65
CA GLU A 327 2.39 21.44 9.80
C GLU A 327 3.45 21.20 10.86
N LYS A 328 3.03 21.20 12.11
CA LYS A 328 3.82 20.76 13.25
C LYS A 328 2.99 19.79 14.07
N ALA A 329 3.62 18.69 14.50
CA ALA A 329 2.91 17.74 15.33
C ALA A 329 3.74 17.30 16.54
N LEU A 330 3.05 17.12 17.66
CA LEU A 330 3.53 16.38 18.82
C LEU A 330 2.84 15.04 18.87
N VAL A 331 3.61 13.98 19.04
CA VAL A 331 3.09 12.61 19.04
C VAL A 331 3.58 11.85 20.27
N SER A 332 2.77 10.93 20.76
CA SER A 332 3.17 10.02 21.83
C SER A 332 2.47 8.67 21.66
N GLU A 333 3.18 7.61 22.04
CA GLU A 333 2.63 6.25 22.08
C GLU A 333 3.12 5.52 23.34
N ILE A 334 2.26 4.76 23.94
CA ILE A 334 2.55 3.85 25.06
C ILE A 334 2.13 2.46 24.63
N LEU A 335 3.07 1.53 24.60
CA LEU A 335 2.79 0.10 24.43
C LEU A 335 3.09 -0.61 25.74
N TYR A 336 2.08 -1.28 26.31
CA TYR A 336 2.17 -1.93 27.59
C TYR A 336 1.64 -3.37 27.52
N THR A 337 2.48 -4.31 27.97
CA THR A 337 2.09 -5.73 28.09
C THR A 337 1.42 -5.99 29.44
N VAL A 338 0.16 -6.39 29.42
CA VAL A 338 -0.64 -6.74 30.60
C VAL A 338 -0.59 -8.25 30.82
N GLY A 339 0.08 -8.66 31.88
CA GLY A 339 0.27 -10.09 32.17
C GLY A 339 1.13 -10.78 31.11
N LYS A 340 0.67 -11.93 30.59
CA LYS A 340 1.40 -12.72 29.57
C LYS A 340 0.69 -12.80 28.24
N SER A 341 -0.54 -12.34 28.17
CA SER A 341 -1.44 -12.60 27.03
C SER A 341 -1.98 -11.37 26.35
N SER A 342 -1.82 -10.19 26.93
CA SER A 342 -2.45 -8.97 26.40
C SER A 342 -1.44 -7.86 26.20
N ASP A 343 -1.58 -7.11 25.10
CA ASP A 343 -0.89 -5.85 24.89
C ASP A 343 -1.90 -4.75 24.62
N ILE A 344 -1.64 -3.56 25.14
CA ILE A 344 -2.43 -2.36 24.95
C ILE A 344 -1.53 -1.28 24.39
N SER A 345 -1.92 -0.64 23.29
CA SER A 345 -1.28 0.54 22.73
C SER A 345 -2.22 1.72 22.83
N LEU A 346 -1.67 2.84 23.31
CA LEU A 346 -2.34 4.15 23.38
C LEU A 346 -1.48 5.14 22.60
N ALA A 347 -2.02 5.79 21.58
CA ALA A 347 -1.32 6.83 20.85
C ALA A 347 -2.17 8.11 20.79
N ALA A 348 -1.49 9.25 20.79
CA ALA A 348 -2.11 10.56 20.61
C ALA A 348 -1.19 11.46 19.77
N ARG A 349 -1.81 12.26 18.89
CA ARG A 349 -1.14 13.25 18.05
C ARG A 349 -1.90 14.56 18.10
N GLN A 350 -1.19 15.66 18.33
CA GLN A 350 -1.67 17.02 18.16
C GLN A 350 -0.95 17.61 16.95
N THR A 351 -1.71 17.90 15.89
CA THR A 351 -1.21 18.56 14.67
C THR A 351 -1.70 19.99 14.66
N SER A 352 -0.85 20.93 14.21
CA SER A 352 -1.15 22.35 14.10
C SER A 352 -0.68 22.90 12.76
N SER A 353 -1.55 23.65 12.10
CA SER A 353 -1.27 24.36 10.85
C SER A 353 -1.89 25.74 10.85
N GLU A 354 -1.15 26.74 10.36
CA GLU A 354 -1.65 28.11 10.22
C GLU A 354 -2.70 28.22 9.09
N ASN A 355 -2.80 27.23 8.21
CA ASN A 355 -3.65 27.29 7.02
C ASN A 355 -5.04 26.67 7.23
N TYR A 356 -5.16 25.62 8.06
CA TYR A 356 -6.42 24.91 8.28
C TYR A 356 -6.75 24.64 9.75
N GLY A 357 -5.88 25.12 10.69
CA GLY A 357 -6.10 25.00 12.13
C GLY A 357 -5.46 23.77 12.76
N ASP A 358 -5.97 23.41 13.92
CA ASP A 358 -5.44 22.34 14.77
C ASP A 358 -6.34 21.11 14.74
N ASP A 359 -5.75 19.92 14.83
CA ASP A 359 -6.47 18.68 15.02
C ASP A 359 -5.78 17.77 16.05
N THR A 360 -6.60 16.99 16.78
CA THR A 360 -6.11 16.02 17.76
C THR A 360 -6.65 14.64 17.44
N THR A 361 -5.75 13.71 17.18
CA THR A 361 -6.11 12.32 16.91
C THR A 361 -5.61 11.39 18.01
N PHE A 362 -6.33 10.28 18.21
CA PHE A 362 -5.96 9.25 19.16
C PHE A 362 -6.15 7.86 18.58
N ARG A 363 -5.47 6.89 19.17
CA ARG A 363 -5.69 5.46 18.93
C ARG A 363 -5.57 4.69 20.23
N VAL A 364 -6.57 3.84 20.49
CA VAL A 364 -6.57 2.83 21.54
C VAL A 364 -6.64 1.48 20.84
N ALA A 365 -5.65 0.64 21.02
CA ALA A 365 -5.62 -0.68 20.43
C ALA A 365 -5.26 -1.72 21.51
N ALA A 366 -5.96 -2.85 21.49
CA ALA A 366 -5.71 -3.95 22.40
C ALA A 366 -5.69 -5.28 21.64
N ILE A 367 -4.79 -6.16 22.04
CA ILE A 367 -4.72 -7.53 21.58
C ILE A 367 -4.71 -8.45 22.79
N ASN A 368 -5.49 -9.53 22.74
CA ASN A 368 -5.49 -10.56 23.77
C ASN A 368 -5.38 -11.95 23.13
N ARG A 369 -4.39 -12.69 23.59
CA ARG A 369 -4.10 -14.08 23.19
C ARG A 369 -4.71 -15.02 24.22
N HIS A 370 -5.83 -15.65 23.84
CA HIS A 370 -6.58 -16.57 24.68
C HIS A 370 -5.96 -17.98 24.63
N GLU A 371 -6.36 -18.82 25.56
CA GLU A 371 -6.07 -20.25 25.47
C GLU A 371 -6.66 -20.85 24.19
N GLY A 372 -6.01 -21.92 23.70
CA GLY A 372 -6.46 -22.62 22.48
C GLY A 372 -6.22 -21.86 21.20
N GLU A 373 -5.15 -21.03 21.11
CA GLU A 373 -4.71 -20.38 19.87
C GLU A 373 -5.76 -19.40 19.28
N LEU A 374 -6.56 -18.77 20.11
CA LEU A 374 -7.48 -17.71 19.71
C LEU A 374 -6.91 -16.35 20.12
N THR A 375 -6.91 -15.40 19.18
CA THR A 375 -6.51 -14.02 19.43
C THR A 375 -7.67 -13.09 19.14
N SER A 376 -7.94 -12.15 20.04
CA SER A 376 -8.90 -11.06 19.81
C SER A 376 -8.19 -9.72 19.76
N ARG A 377 -8.70 -8.83 18.88
CA ARG A 377 -8.21 -7.47 18.68
C ARG A 377 -9.35 -6.48 18.80
N LEU A 378 -9.06 -5.32 19.35
CA LEU A 378 -9.98 -4.19 19.46
C LEU A 378 -9.22 -2.92 19.10
N VAL A 379 -9.80 -2.08 18.24
CA VAL A 379 -9.26 -0.75 17.92
C VAL A 379 -10.39 0.28 18.00
N LEU A 380 -10.09 1.41 18.62
CA LEU A 380 -10.86 2.64 18.52
C LEU A 380 -9.88 3.77 18.21
N SER A 381 -10.10 4.46 17.11
CA SER A 381 -9.18 5.52 16.67
C SER A 381 -9.92 6.65 15.96
N SER A 382 -9.43 7.87 16.14
CA SER A 382 -9.83 9.00 15.32
C SER A 382 -8.81 9.25 14.20
N GLY A 383 -9.21 9.97 13.18
CA GLY A 383 -8.36 10.39 12.09
C GLY A 383 -8.74 11.74 11.56
N PHE A 384 -7.86 12.34 10.77
CA PHE A 384 -8.15 13.56 10.03
C PHE A 384 -7.50 13.53 8.64
N ARG A 385 -8.07 14.29 7.70
CA ARG A 385 -7.48 14.63 6.42
C ARG A 385 -7.40 16.16 6.31
N ALA A 386 -6.21 16.68 6.19
CA ALA A 386 -5.99 18.08 5.87
C ALA A 386 -6.57 18.40 4.48
N PRO A 387 -7.16 19.58 4.27
CA PRO A 387 -7.48 20.03 2.93
C PRO A 387 -6.21 20.08 2.07
N SER A 388 -6.28 19.65 0.82
CA SER A 388 -5.15 19.71 -0.10
C SER A 388 -4.80 21.16 -0.46
N LEU A 389 -3.60 21.38 -1.00
CA LEU A 389 -3.21 22.69 -1.52
C LEU A 389 -4.15 23.17 -2.64
N TYR A 390 -4.70 22.25 -3.44
CA TYR A 390 -5.69 22.55 -4.47
C TYR A 390 -7.01 22.97 -3.85
N GLU A 391 -7.54 22.21 -2.89
CA GLU A 391 -8.80 22.51 -2.19
C GLU A 391 -8.75 23.88 -1.47
N LEU A 392 -7.57 24.26 -0.91
CA LEU A 392 -7.42 25.54 -0.20
C LEU A 392 -7.18 26.74 -1.14
N PHE A 393 -6.40 26.56 -2.21
CA PHE A 393 -5.76 27.69 -2.87
C PHE A 393 -5.97 27.75 -4.37
N ASP A 394 -6.69 26.78 -4.99
CA ASP A 394 -7.05 26.93 -6.39
C ASP A 394 -7.88 28.20 -6.60
N THR A 395 -7.58 28.94 -7.67
CA THR A 395 -8.16 30.27 -7.89
C THR A 395 -9.65 30.23 -8.23
N TYR A 396 -10.10 29.14 -8.83
CA TYR A 396 -11.47 28.99 -9.33
C TYR A 396 -12.32 28.08 -8.47
N TYR A 397 -11.72 27.05 -7.89
CA TYR A 397 -12.40 25.93 -7.25
C TYR A 397 -12.12 25.83 -5.76
N GLY A 398 -11.06 26.48 -5.26
CA GLY A 398 -10.58 26.35 -3.88
C GLY A 398 -11.29 27.29 -2.90
N ASN A 399 -11.16 26.94 -1.60
CA ASN A 399 -11.65 27.79 -0.52
C ASN A 399 -10.70 27.69 0.70
N SER A 400 -10.03 28.81 1.00
CA SER A 400 -9.05 28.91 2.09
C SER A 400 -9.64 28.83 3.50
N THR A 401 -10.96 28.70 3.64
CA THR A 401 -11.63 28.57 4.94
C THR A 401 -11.91 27.12 5.34
N PHE A 402 -11.55 26.17 4.51
CA PHE A 402 -11.74 24.75 4.82
C PHE A 402 -10.94 24.33 6.07
N THR A 403 -11.58 23.49 6.85
CA THR A 403 -11.00 22.81 8.01
C THR A 403 -10.80 21.32 7.70
N PRO A 404 -10.03 20.58 8.48
CA PRO A 404 -9.85 19.16 8.23
C PRO A 404 -11.16 18.37 8.24
N GLU A 405 -11.23 17.35 7.40
CA GLU A 405 -12.18 16.25 7.57
C GLU A 405 -11.74 15.42 8.76
N THR A 406 -12.68 14.93 9.55
CA THR A 406 -12.38 14.15 10.75
C THR A 406 -13.06 12.78 10.70
N SER A 407 -12.50 11.78 11.40
CA SER A 407 -13.09 10.45 11.41
C SER A 407 -13.05 9.77 12.77
N LEU A 408 -13.97 8.82 12.96
CA LEU A 408 -13.95 7.87 14.03
C LEU A 408 -14.05 6.45 13.47
N ASN A 409 -13.09 5.60 13.83
CA ASN A 409 -13.00 4.21 13.41
C ASN A 409 -13.08 3.28 14.61
N ALA A 410 -13.86 2.19 14.48
CA ALA A 410 -13.97 1.12 15.45
C ALA A 410 -13.85 -0.25 14.78
N GLU A 411 -13.04 -1.15 15.36
CA GLU A 411 -12.79 -2.49 14.83
C GLU A 411 -12.78 -3.54 15.92
N ILE A 412 -13.33 -4.71 15.61
CA ILE A 412 -13.22 -5.93 16.41
C ILE A 412 -12.76 -7.06 15.51
N GLY A 413 -11.63 -7.67 15.83
CA GLY A 413 -11.04 -8.78 15.08
C GLY A 413 -10.91 -10.03 15.95
N LEU A 414 -11.12 -11.19 15.34
CA LEU A 414 -10.85 -12.50 15.88
C LEU A 414 -9.96 -13.28 14.93
N GLU A 415 -8.95 -13.93 15.44
CA GLU A 415 -8.06 -14.81 14.70
C GLU A 415 -7.90 -16.13 15.43
N LYS A 416 -8.07 -17.24 14.70
CA LYS A 416 -7.91 -18.58 15.22
C LYS A 416 -6.84 -19.31 14.44
N LYS A 417 -5.77 -19.69 15.11
CA LYS A 417 -4.79 -20.62 14.57
C LYS A 417 -5.35 -22.03 14.72
N LEU A 418 -5.64 -22.69 13.61
CA LEU A 418 -6.21 -24.04 13.59
C LEU A 418 -5.15 -25.11 13.79
N ASN A 419 -3.96 -24.87 13.27
CA ASN A 419 -2.73 -25.64 13.43
C ASN A 419 -1.54 -24.74 13.07
N GLU A 420 -0.31 -25.29 13.04
CA GLU A 420 0.92 -24.53 12.78
C GLU A 420 0.95 -23.82 11.40
N SER A 421 0.16 -24.29 10.44
CA SER A 421 0.14 -23.79 9.06
C SER A 421 -1.24 -23.36 8.56
N SER A 422 -2.21 -23.22 9.45
CA SER A 422 -3.57 -22.86 9.06
C SER A 422 -4.18 -21.86 10.05
N THR A 423 -4.66 -20.73 9.53
CA THR A 423 -5.24 -19.63 10.31
C THR A 423 -6.51 -19.14 9.63
N VAL A 424 -7.51 -18.79 10.42
CA VAL A 424 -8.72 -18.10 9.98
C VAL A 424 -8.91 -16.83 10.81
N SER A 425 -9.37 -15.76 10.18
CA SER A 425 -9.66 -14.50 10.87
C SER A 425 -10.94 -13.87 10.36
N ALA A 426 -11.59 -13.12 11.23
CA ALA A 426 -12.75 -12.29 10.91
C ALA A 426 -12.60 -10.94 11.59
N THR A 427 -12.92 -9.85 10.88
CA THR A 427 -12.88 -8.48 11.41
C THR A 427 -14.16 -7.76 11.02
N ILE A 428 -14.85 -7.18 12.00
CA ILE A 428 -15.94 -6.24 11.79
C ILE A 428 -15.37 -4.85 11.97
N PHE A 429 -15.72 -3.94 11.07
CA PHE A 429 -15.25 -2.56 11.10
C PHE A 429 -16.38 -1.56 10.84
N ASN A 430 -16.24 -0.37 11.40
CA ASN A 430 -17.06 0.80 11.11
C ASN A 430 -16.16 2.03 11.11
N ASN A 431 -16.38 2.91 10.13
CA ASN A 431 -15.71 4.21 10.04
C ASN A 431 -16.74 5.27 9.66
N THR A 432 -16.74 6.40 10.36
CA THR A 432 -17.53 7.58 10.03
C THR A 432 -16.58 8.73 9.74
N ILE A 433 -16.77 9.45 8.63
CA ILE A 433 -15.99 10.64 8.26
C ILE A 433 -16.96 11.81 8.20
N ASP A 434 -16.63 12.89 8.89
CA ASP A 434 -17.41 14.12 8.97
C ASP A 434 -16.67 15.30 8.33
N ASN A 435 -17.37 16.40 8.07
CA ASN A 435 -16.84 17.64 7.48
C ASN A 435 -16.24 17.43 6.09
N LEU A 436 -16.91 16.66 5.23
CA LEU A 436 -16.42 16.27 3.92
C LEU A 436 -16.14 17.48 3.02
N ILE A 437 -14.99 17.45 2.34
CA ILE A 437 -14.64 18.40 1.28
C ILE A 437 -14.89 17.72 -0.06
N GLU A 438 -15.94 18.13 -0.76
CA GLU A 438 -16.40 17.51 -2.00
C GLU A 438 -16.55 18.54 -3.11
N PHE A 439 -16.29 18.13 -4.35
CA PHE A 439 -16.54 18.96 -5.51
C PHE A 439 -18.04 18.95 -5.82
N ASN A 440 -18.65 20.13 -5.78
CA ASN A 440 -20.07 20.31 -6.13
C ASN A 440 -20.20 20.53 -7.64
N ASN A 441 -20.81 19.57 -8.34
CA ASN A 441 -20.99 19.62 -9.80
C ASN A 441 -22.04 20.64 -10.27
N ASP A 442 -22.86 21.19 -9.38
CA ASP A 442 -23.85 22.22 -9.72
C ASP A 442 -23.23 23.63 -9.64
N THR A 443 -22.36 23.85 -8.64
CA THR A 443 -21.71 25.16 -8.41
C THR A 443 -20.30 25.20 -9.01
N PHE A 444 -19.73 24.07 -9.39
CA PHE A 444 -18.37 23.89 -9.90
C PHE A 444 -17.28 24.42 -8.95
N VAL A 445 -17.47 24.26 -7.65
CA VAL A 445 -16.45 24.59 -6.62
C VAL A 445 -16.37 23.48 -5.58
N TYR A 446 -15.26 23.41 -4.84
CA TYR A 446 -15.20 22.60 -3.63
C TYR A 446 -16.03 23.23 -2.52
N GLU A 447 -16.79 22.39 -1.83
CA GLU A 447 -17.62 22.77 -0.69
C GLU A 447 -17.33 21.85 0.47
N GLN A 448 -17.32 22.39 1.68
CA GLN A 448 -17.27 21.60 2.90
C GLN A 448 -18.67 21.49 3.46
N ASN A 449 -19.19 20.27 3.50
CA ASN A 449 -20.56 20.05 3.91
C ASN A 449 -20.62 19.26 5.24
N SER A 450 -21.75 19.43 5.98
CA SER A 450 -22.01 18.77 7.25
C SER A 450 -22.49 17.31 7.11
N GLY A 451 -22.46 16.76 5.90
CA GLY A 451 -22.73 15.35 5.65
C GLY A 451 -21.63 14.47 6.21
N SER A 452 -21.94 13.20 6.40
CA SER A 452 -20.99 12.18 6.82
C SER A 452 -20.95 11.04 5.81
N THR A 453 -19.76 10.46 5.63
CA THR A 453 -19.58 9.17 4.97
C THR A 453 -19.53 8.09 6.04
N GLU A 454 -20.45 7.13 5.95
CA GLU A 454 -20.45 5.96 6.82
C GLU A 454 -20.00 4.74 6.05
N THR A 455 -19.01 4.05 6.57
CA THR A 455 -18.49 2.81 5.99
C THR A 455 -18.49 1.71 7.04
N SER A 456 -19.07 0.56 6.73
CA SER A 456 -19.07 -0.59 7.60
C SER A 456 -18.92 -1.89 6.83
N GLY A 457 -18.44 -2.92 7.49
CA GLY A 457 -18.28 -4.21 6.83
C GLY A 457 -17.73 -5.32 7.70
N LEU A 458 -17.56 -6.45 7.02
CA LEU A 458 -16.98 -7.68 7.53
C LEU A 458 -15.89 -8.16 6.58
N GLU A 459 -14.72 -8.39 7.11
CA GLU A 459 -13.63 -9.10 6.43
C GLU A 459 -13.51 -10.51 6.99
N PHE A 460 -13.34 -11.48 6.12
CA PHE A 460 -12.96 -12.85 6.47
C PHE A 460 -11.72 -13.21 5.68
N SER A 461 -10.69 -13.75 6.35
CA SER A 461 -9.47 -14.24 5.71
C SER A 461 -9.12 -15.63 6.25
N SER A 462 -8.66 -16.47 5.35
CA SER A 462 -8.27 -17.83 5.69
C SER A 462 -7.00 -18.19 4.92
N ASN A 463 -6.02 -18.72 5.63
CA ASN A 463 -4.87 -19.40 5.06
C ASN A 463 -4.91 -20.83 5.59
N MET A 464 -5.09 -21.81 4.71
CA MET A 464 -5.28 -23.20 5.08
C MET A 464 -4.35 -24.12 4.28
N ARG A 465 -3.54 -24.89 4.98
CA ARG A 465 -2.81 -26.00 4.39
C ARG A 465 -3.71 -27.22 4.32
N LEU A 466 -4.27 -27.49 3.13
CA LEU A 466 -5.20 -28.60 2.90
C LEU A 466 -4.47 -29.95 2.82
N SER A 467 -3.23 -29.94 2.32
CA SER A 467 -2.34 -31.12 2.26
C SER A 467 -0.87 -30.66 2.28
N ASN A 468 0.06 -31.60 2.18
CA ASN A 468 1.48 -31.26 2.06
C ASN A 468 1.83 -30.52 0.75
N THR A 469 0.93 -30.52 -0.21
CA THR A 469 1.15 -29.95 -1.55
C THR A 469 0.12 -28.91 -1.96
N ILE A 470 -0.89 -28.64 -1.14
CA ILE A 470 -1.99 -27.70 -1.47
C ILE A 470 -2.22 -26.72 -0.33
N ASN A 471 -2.09 -25.45 -0.62
CA ASN A 471 -2.49 -24.34 0.24
C ASN A 471 -3.69 -23.61 -0.39
N LEU A 472 -4.65 -23.22 0.44
CA LEU A 472 -5.82 -22.43 0.08
C LEU A 472 -5.78 -21.11 0.84
N ASN A 473 -5.76 -19.99 0.13
CA ASN A 473 -6.01 -18.67 0.68
C ASN A 473 -7.40 -18.20 0.21
N ALA A 474 -8.22 -17.74 1.14
CA ALA A 474 -9.53 -17.18 0.84
C ALA A 474 -9.68 -15.85 1.57
N ASN A 475 -10.06 -14.81 0.83
CA ASN A 475 -10.38 -13.49 1.34
C ASN A 475 -11.79 -13.12 0.88
N TYR A 476 -12.65 -12.76 1.81
CA TYR A 476 -13.98 -12.26 1.52
C TYR A 476 -14.21 -10.96 2.27
N THR A 477 -14.75 -9.97 1.58
CA THR A 477 -15.13 -8.69 2.15
C THR A 477 -16.58 -8.37 1.80
N TYR A 478 -17.34 -8.01 2.81
CA TYR A 478 -18.62 -7.34 2.66
C TYR A 478 -18.43 -5.88 3.10
N THR A 479 -18.72 -4.93 2.22
CA THR A 479 -18.54 -3.49 2.50
C THR A 479 -19.78 -2.71 2.07
N THR A 480 -20.25 -1.86 2.97
CA THR A 480 -21.18 -0.77 2.64
C THR A 480 -20.47 0.56 2.90
N SER A 481 -20.57 1.48 1.96
CA SER A 481 -20.00 2.84 2.09
C SER A 481 -20.95 3.82 1.42
N GLU A 482 -21.45 4.80 2.17
CA GLU A 482 -22.48 5.73 1.72
C GLU A 482 -22.21 7.14 2.28
N THR A 483 -22.39 8.16 1.45
CA THR A 483 -22.45 9.57 1.88
C THR A 483 -23.92 10.02 1.80
N GLY A 484 -24.55 10.21 2.94
CA GLY A 484 -26.00 10.39 3.00
C GLY A 484 -26.73 9.14 2.47
N ASN A 485 -27.39 9.25 1.31
CA ASN A 485 -28.07 8.12 0.65
C ASN A 485 -27.37 7.71 -0.68
N VAL A 486 -26.17 8.23 -0.94
CA VAL A 486 -25.42 7.95 -2.17
C VAL A 486 -24.32 6.93 -1.85
N LYS A 487 -24.39 5.79 -2.51
CA LYS A 487 -23.36 4.75 -2.36
C LYS A 487 -22.01 5.21 -2.93
N ALA A 488 -20.95 4.83 -2.27
CA ALA A 488 -19.59 5.02 -2.77
C ALA A 488 -19.38 4.23 -4.09
N VAL A 489 -18.76 4.87 -5.05
CA VAL A 489 -18.48 4.26 -6.36
C VAL A 489 -17.21 3.41 -6.34
N ARG A 490 -17.19 2.38 -7.21
CA ARG A 490 -16.04 1.47 -7.40
C ARG A 490 -15.70 0.68 -6.13
N VAL A 491 -16.71 0.40 -5.32
CA VAL A 491 -16.62 -0.41 -4.12
C VAL A 491 -17.50 -1.64 -4.32
N PRO A 492 -16.93 -2.83 -4.55
CA PRO A 492 -17.72 -4.06 -4.55
C PRO A 492 -18.35 -4.27 -3.19
N LYS A 493 -19.67 -4.44 -3.14
CA LYS A 493 -20.36 -4.77 -1.89
C LYS A 493 -19.97 -6.15 -1.40
N HIS A 494 -19.74 -7.09 -2.32
CA HIS A 494 -19.21 -8.42 -2.06
C HIS A 494 -17.97 -8.64 -2.93
N ASP A 495 -16.85 -8.88 -2.30
CA ASP A 495 -15.57 -9.17 -2.95
C ASP A 495 -14.99 -10.47 -2.37
N LEU A 496 -14.77 -11.46 -3.22
CA LEU A 496 -14.22 -12.76 -2.87
C LEU A 496 -12.98 -13.05 -3.73
N VAL A 497 -11.88 -13.37 -3.08
CA VAL A 497 -10.67 -13.87 -3.74
C VAL A 497 -10.33 -15.24 -3.17
N LEU A 498 -10.20 -16.24 -4.06
CA LEU A 498 -9.78 -17.59 -3.74
C LEU A 498 -8.46 -17.89 -4.46
N GLN A 499 -7.44 -18.27 -3.72
CA GLN A 499 -6.14 -18.64 -4.28
C GLN A 499 -5.79 -20.07 -3.86
N VAL A 500 -5.45 -20.90 -4.83
CA VAL A 500 -5.00 -22.27 -4.61
C VAL A 500 -3.58 -22.41 -5.11
N GLU A 501 -2.66 -22.59 -4.18
CA GLU A 501 -1.27 -22.93 -4.49
C GLU A 501 -1.11 -24.45 -4.45
N SER A 502 -0.48 -25.00 -5.48
CA SER A 502 -0.27 -26.45 -5.60
C SER A 502 1.18 -26.77 -5.98
N GLN A 503 1.84 -27.58 -5.18
CA GLN A 503 3.11 -28.20 -5.52
C GLN A 503 2.83 -29.48 -6.31
N LEU A 504 2.85 -29.40 -7.64
CA LEU A 504 2.50 -30.49 -8.55
C LEU A 504 3.59 -31.57 -8.66
N SER A 505 4.86 -31.16 -8.44
CA SER A 505 6.01 -32.03 -8.32
C SER A 505 7.14 -31.30 -7.57
N GLU A 506 8.28 -31.96 -7.31
CA GLU A 506 9.44 -31.31 -6.66
C GLU A 506 9.91 -30.03 -7.36
N LYS A 507 9.70 -29.91 -8.66
CA LYS A 507 10.15 -28.78 -9.47
C LYS A 507 9.04 -27.89 -10.02
N PHE A 508 7.78 -28.32 -9.93
CA PHE A 508 6.69 -27.65 -10.61
C PHE A 508 5.58 -27.27 -9.65
N SER A 509 5.30 -25.98 -9.53
CA SER A 509 4.21 -25.42 -8.73
C SER A 509 3.26 -24.60 -9.59
N SER A 510 2.02 -24.45 -9.12
CA SER A 510 1.00 -23.63 -9.73
C SER A 510 0.27 -22.79 -8.70
N LEU A 511 -0.23 -21.63 -9.12
CA LEU A 511 -1.15 -20.78 -8.41
C LEU A 511 -2.35 -20.51 -9.30
N ALA A 512 -3.56 -20.80 -8.80
CA ALA A 512 -4.81 -20.36 -9.40
C ALA A 512 -5.43 -19.31 -8.50
N SER A 513 -5.82 -18.15 -9.04
CA SER A 513 -6.46 -17.05 -8.33
C SER A 513 -7.78 -16.72 -9.00
N LEU A 514 -8.90 -16.87 -8.28
CA LEU A 514 -10.24 -16.50 -8.73
C LEU A 514 -10.71 -15.31 -7.92
N ARG A 515 -11.08 -14.22 -8.59
CA ARG A 515 -11.78 -13.09 -7.99
C ARG A 515 -13.23 -13.05 -8.45
N VAL A 516 -14.13 -12.75 -7.53
CA VAL A 516 -15.56 -12.57 -7.74
C VAL A 516 -15.99 -11.26 -7.10
N ALA A 517 -16.38 -10.27 -7.91
CA ALA A 517 -16.82 -8.96 -7.45
C ALA A 517 -18.29 -8.73 -7.83
N ARG A 518 -19.10 -8.27 -6.88
CA ARG A 518 -20.56 -8.14 -7.01
C ARG A 518 -21.06 -6.83 -6.44
N ASP A 519 -22.15 -6.33 -7.02
CA ASP A 519 -22.90 -5.15 -6.58
C ASP A 519 -21.99 -3.91 -6.51
N ILE A 520 -21.49 -3.49 -7.67
CA ILE A 520 -20.57 -2.35 -7.85
C ILE A 520 -21.33 -1.22 -8.53
N GLU A 521 -21.16 0.01 -8.06
CA GLU A 521 -21.65 1.21 -8.74
C GLU A 521 -20.49 2.06 -9.26
N ASP A 522 -20.71 2.80 -10.34
CA ASP A 522 -19.83 3.89 -10.80
C ASP A 522 -20.66 5.10 -11.20
N THR A 523 -20.03 6.25 -11.36
CA THR A 523 -20.71 7.48 -11.76
C THR A 523 -20.67 7.66 -13.28
N VAL A 524 -21.86 7.75 -13.89
CA VAL A 524 -22.04 8.33 -15.21
C VAL A 524 -22.89 9.59 -15.01
N TRP A 525 -22.20 10.74 -15.01
CA TRP A 525 -22.87 12.00 -14.68
C TRP A 525 -24.22 12.16 -15.41
N PRO A 526 -25.33 12.56 -14.73
CA PRO A 526 -25.37 13.07 -13.35
C PRO A 526 -25.68 12.01 -12.26
N SER A 527 -25.65 10.72 -12.53
CA SER A 527 -26.13 9.68 -11.63
C SER A 527 -25.17 8.53 -11.49
N ASN A 528 -25.24 7.81 -10.37
CA ASN A 528 -24.60 6.50 -10.25
C ASN A 528 -25.33 5.46 -11.10
N VAL A 529 -24.57 4.54 -11.66
CA VAL A 529 -25.04 3.41 -12.46
C VAL A 529 -24.52 2.10 -11.90
N GLN A 530 -25.34 1.06 -11.96
CA GLN A 530 -24.92 -0.29 -11.60
C GLN A 530 -23.94 -0.83 -12.64
N MET A 531 -22.77 -1.30 -12.19
CA MET A 531 -21.77 -1.98 -13.02
C MET A 531 -22.12 -3.47 -13.15
N PRO A 532 -21.73 -4.13 -14.26
CA PRO A 532 -21.80 -5.59 -14.33
C PRO A 532 -20.94 -6.25 -13.25
N ASP A 533 -21.47 -7.30 -12.67
CA ASP A 533 -20.69 -8.22 -11.84
C ASP A 533 -19.64 -8.94 -12.69
N TYR A 534 -18.49 -9.30 -12.10
CA TYR A 534 -17.46 -10.01 -12.86
C TYR A 534 -16.75 -11.11 -12.06
N GLU A 535 -16.14 -12.05 -12.79
CA GLU A 535 -15.34 -13.16 -12.29
C GLU A 535 -14.07 -13.28 -13.12
N VAL A 536 -12.91 -13.14 -12.49
CA VAL A 536 -11.61 -13.21 -13.18
C VAL A 536 -10.78 -14.35 -12.62
N LEU A 537 -10.30 -15.21 -13.49
CA LEU A 537 -9.42 -16.34 -13.16
C LEU A 537 -8.03 -16.10 -13.74
N ASP A 538 -7.03 -16.13 -12.88
CA ASP A 538 -5.62 -16.09 -13.25
C ASP A 538 -4.92 -17.41 -12.91
N LEU A 539 -3.97 -17.82 -13.76
CA LEU A 539 -3.14 -19.00 -13.53
C LEU A 539 -1.66 -18.64 -13.64
N SER A 540 -0.87 -19.13 -12.71
CA SER A 540 0.58 -19.01 -12.72
C SER A 540 1.23 -20.38 -12.52
N PHE A 541 2.27 -20.66 -13.29
CA PHE A 541 3.07 -21.87 -13.22
C PHE A 541 4.53 -21.51 -13.03
N THR A 542 5.20 -22.18 -12.11
CA THR A 542 6.63 -22.01 -11.86
C THR A 542 7.36 -23.34 -11.97
N TYR A 543 8.43 -23.35 -12.74
CA TYR A 543 9.34 -24.47 -12.88
C TYR A 543 10.70 -24.14 -12.27
N ASN A 544 11.07 -24.82 -11.18
CA ASN A 544 12.36 -24.69 -10.52
C ASN A 544 13.43 -25.45 -11.33
N ILE A 545 14.24 -24.70 -12.08
CA ILE A 545 15.35 -25.24 -12.91
C ILE A 545 16.39 -25.87 -11.99
N ASN A 546 16.77 -25.12 -10.96
CA ASN A 546 17.68 -25.53 -9.89
C ASN A 546 17.40 -24.70 -8.63
N GLY A 547 18.15 -24.91 -7.54
CA GLY A 547 17.95 -24.18 -6.28
C GLY A 547 18.18 -22.65 -6.34
N LYS A 548 18.57 -22.10 -7.49
CA LYS A 548 18.87 -20.67 -7.69
C LYS A 548 18.10 -20.02 -8.81
N SER A 549 17.45 -20.79 -9.67
CA SER A 549 16.79 -20.26 -10.87
C SER A 549 15.46 -20.95 -11.11
N SER A 550 14.46 -20.20 -11.53
CA SER A 550 13.16 -20.68 -11.94
C SER A 550 12.69 -19.99 -13.21
N ALA A 551 11.91 -20.72 -14.02
CA ALA A 551 11.12 -20.16 -15.11
C ALA A 551 9.66 -20.14 -14.69
N TYR A 552 8.89 -19.18 -15.21
CA TYR A 552 7.45 -19.08 -14.92
C TYR A 552 6.66 -18.67 -16.15
N LEU A 553 5.38 -19.06 -16.13
CA LEU A 553 4.36 -18.65 -17.08
C LEU A 553 3.14 -18.19 -16.28
N GLN A 554 2.61 -17.02 -16.60
CA GLN A 554 1.38 -16.49 -16.04
C GLN A 554 0.39 -16.21 -17.15
N VAL A 555 -0.87 -16.58 -16.91
CA VAL A 555 -2.01 -16.26 -17.76
C VAL A 555 -3.00 -15.49 -16.91
N GLN A 556 -3.16 -14.22 -17.20
CA GLN A 556 -4.16 -13.36 -16.58
C GLN A 556 -5.46 -13.44 -17.38
N ASN A 557 -6.59 -13.36 -16.66
CA ASN A 557 -7.92 -13.42 -17.24
C ASN A 557 -8.09 -14.61 -18.22
N VAL A 558 -7.91 -15.81 -17.71
CA VAL A 558 -7.93 -17.07 -18.52
C VAL A 558 -9.20 -17.22 -19.36
N ALA A 559 -10.33 -16.80 -18.81
CA ALA A 559 -11.63 -16.88 -19.46
C ALA A 559 -11.86 -15.81 -20.54
N ASP A 560 -10.96 -14.83 -20.66
CA ASP A 560 -11.13 -13.65 -21.52
C ASP A 560 -12.41 -12.85 -21.18
N GLU A 561 -12.68 -12.75 -19.86
CA GLU A 561 -13.84 -12.02 -19.33
C GLU A 561 -13.73 -10.54 -19.68
N LYS A 562 -14.82 -9.95 -20.17
CA LYS A 562 -14.91 -8.52 -20.43
C LYS A 562 -15.55 -7.85 -19.23
N TYR A 563 -14.76 -7.12 -18.47
CA TYR A 563 -15.21 -6.40 -17.30
C TYR A 563 -14.60 -5.00 -17.23
N GLU A 564 -15.17 -4.16 -16.42
CA GLU A 564 -14.72 -2.79 -16.17
C GLU A 564 -14.57 -2.58 -14.66
N THR A 565 -13.54 -1.88 -14.23
CA THR A 565 -13.40 -1.38 -12.85
C THR A 565 -13.75 0.09 -12.75
N ILE A 566 -13.73 0.80 -13.88
CA ILE A 566 -14.24 2.15 -14.09
C ILE A 566 -15.12 2.10 -15.36
N LYS A 567 -16.29 2.68 -15.30
CA LYS A 567 -17.24 2.66 -16.41
C LYS A 567 -16.67 3.28 -17.69
N GLY A 568 -16.67 2.51 -18.79
CA GLY A 568 -16.17 2.93 -20.10
C GLY A 568 -14.67 2.70 -20.31
N TYR A 569 -13.96 2.10 -19.34
CA TYR A 569 -12.53 1.79 -19.45
C TYR A 569 -12.28 0.29 -19.51
N ASN A 570 -11.45 -0.11 -20.45
CA ASN A 570 -11.03 -1.49 -20.66
C ASN A 570 -10.07 -1.97 -19.56
N THR A 571 -10.15 -3.25 -19.21
CA THR A 571 -9.22 -3.89 -18.25
C THR A 571 -8.22 -4.82 -18.94
N GLY A 572 -8.17 -4.84 -20.25
CA GLY A 572 -7.42 -5.81 -21.04
C GLY A 572 -8.05 -7.21 -21.00
N GLY A 573 -8.00 -7.93 -22.09
CA GLY A 573 -8.48 -9.32 -22.17
C GLY A 573 -7.50 -10.31 -21.56
N ARG A 574 -7.49 -11.53 -22.10
CA ARG A 574 -6.51 -12.55 -21.70
C ARG A 574 -5.09 -12.15 -22.05
N GLN A 575 -4.18 -12.17 -21.07
CA GLN A 575 -2.78 -11.79 -21.24
C GLN A 575 -1.84 -12.93 -20.80
N PHE A 576 -0.70 -13.04 -21.45
CA PHE A 576 0.32 -14.05 -21.19
C PHE A 576 1.63 -13.37 -20.83
N PHE A 577 2.30 -13.90 -19.81
CA PHE A 577 3.62 -13.43 -19.37
C PHE A 577 4.52 -14.62 -19.07
N ALA A 578 5.74 -14.59 -19.54
CA ALA A 578 6.72 -15.63 -19.28
C ALA A 578 8.05 -15.00 -18.86
N GLY A 579 8.78 -15.64 -17.96
CA GLY A 579 10.05 -15.09 -17.52
C GLY A 579 10.94 -16.06 -16.77
N ILE A 580 12.11 -15.54 -16.41
CA ILE A 580 13.13 -16.27 -15.65
C ILE A 580 13.53 -15.42 -14.46
N ARG A 581 13.65 -16.07 -13.30
CA ARG A 581 14.21 -15.50 -12.07
C ARG A 581 15.46 -16.25 -11.68
N ALA A 582 16.44 -15.51 -11.15
CA ALA A 582 17.66 -16.09 -10.60
C ALA A 582 18.02 -15.39 -9.28
N SER A 583 18.53 -16.17 -8.32
CA SER A 583 19.00 -15.69 -7.01
C SER A 583 20.35 -16.33 -6.70
N PHE A 584 21.37 -15.51 -6.38
CA PHE A 584 22.76 -15.94 -6.19
C PHE A 584 23.32 -15.50 -4.84
#